data_e3604960bac1a6dc05ee9c719100cc4c
#
_entry.id   e3604960bac1a6dc05ee9c719100cc4c
#
_cell.length_a   1.000
_cell.length_b   1.000
_cell.length_c   1.000
_cell.angle_alpha   90.00
_cell.angle_beta   90.00
_cell.angle_gamma   90.00
#
_symmetry.space_group_name_H-M   'P 1'
#
loop_
_entity.id
_entity.type
_entity.pdbx_description
1 polymer ?
#
loop_
_entity_poly.entity_id
_entity_poly.type
_entity_poly.pdbx_seq_one_letter_code
_entity_poly.pdbx_strand_id
1 'polypeptide(L)'
;MIVIKLGGHAMGQSQNQENPFQLLASRWEAGERFAIIHGGGPMIDTELQRKNIESTFSNGYRVTTPQVMEVVEMVLTGSVLRSVVRSLNQVGLPA
;
A
#
# COMPACT_ATOMS: atom_id res chain seq x y z
N MET A 1 -1.09 -21.04 -2.79
CA MET A 1 -1.34 -19.61 -2.54
C MET A 1 -0.12 -18.79 -2.91
N ILE A 2 -0.31 -17.71 -3.60
CA ILE A 2 0.74 -16.79 -4.02
C ILE A 2 0.72 -15.56 -3.12
N VAL A 3 1.88 -15.09 -2.67
CA VAL A 3 1.99 -13.84 -1.93
C VAL A 3 2.45 -12.75 -2.90
N ILE A 4 1.68 -11.67 -2.99
CA ILE A 4 1.94 -10.55 -3.88
C ILE A 4 2.23 -9.32 -3.05
N LYS A 5 3.38 -8.68 -3.32
CA LYS A 5 3.72 -7.42 -2.68
C LYS A 5 3.41 -6.25 -3.61
N LEU A 6 2.59 -5.33 -3.14
CA LEU A 6 2.35 -4.05 -3.81
C LEU A 6 3.23 -2.99 -3.17
N GLY A 7 4.21 -2.48 -3.91
CA GLY A 7 5.02 -1.35 -3.49
C GLY A 7 4.22 -0.06 -3.50
N GLY A 8 4.67 0.96 -2.73
CA GLY A 8 3.98 2.25 -2.64
C GLY A 8 3.80 2.96 -3.97
N HIS A 9 4.73 2.79 -4.90
CA HIS A 9 4.65 3.35 -6.25
C HIS A 9 3.64 2.64 -7.16
N ALA A 10 3.36 1.36 -6.92
CA ALA A 10 2.37 0.59 -7.70
C ALA A 10 0.93 1.02 -7.40
N MET A 11 0.71 1.71 -6.29
CA MET A 11 -0.59 2.23 -5.88
C MET A 11 -0.82 3.68 -6.36
N GLY A 12 0.20 4.31 -6.94
CA GLY A 12 0.09 5.62 -7.58
C GLY A 12 -0.53 5.47 -8.98
N GLN A 13 -1.40 6.40 -9.34
CA GLN A 13 -1.96 6.46 -10.69
C GLN A 13 -0.89 6.92 -11.66
N SER A 14 -0.25 6.00 -12.38
CA SER A 14 0.45 6.36 -13.60
C SER A 14 -0.50 6.11 -14.78
N GLN A 15 -0.70 7.14 -15.59
CA GLN A 15 -1.65 7.11 -16.70
C GLN A 15 -1.28 6.13 -17.82
N ASN A 16 -0.08 5.52 -17.78
CA ASN A 16 0.47 4.70 -18.87
C ASN A 16 0.82 3.26 -18.46
N GLN A 17 0.41 2.80 -17.29
CA GLN A 17 0.64 1.42 -16.88
C GLN A 17 -0.69 0.68 -16.73
N GLU A 18 -0.69 -0.60 -17.10
CA GLU A 18 -1.82 -1.48 -16.81
C GLU A 18 -2.17 -1.41 -15.31
N ASN A 19 -3.43 -1.30 -15.03
CA ASN A 19 -3.91 -1.30 -13.66
C ASN A 19 -3.60 -2.67 -13.02
N PRO A 20 -2.72 -2.74 -12.00
CA PRO A 20 -2.33 -4.01 -11.39
C PRO A 20 -3.52 -4.76 -10.77
N PHE A 21 -4.55 -4.05 -10.35
CA PHE A 21 -5.74 -4.67 -9.78
C PHE A 21 -6.56 -5.44 -10.81
N GLN A 22 -6.60 -4.97 -12.05
CA GLN A 22 -7.27 -5.71 -13.13
C GLN A 22 -6.53 -6.99 -13.49
N LEU A 23 -5.20 -6.96 -13.48
CA LEU A 23 -4.41 -8.17 -13.67
C LEU A 23 -4.70 -9.20 -12.57
N LEU A 24 -4.79 -8.75 -11.32
CA LEU A 24 -5.15 -9.62 -10.20
C LEU A 24 -6.56 -10.21 -10.36
N ALA A 25 -7.51 -9.42 -10.84
CA ALA A 25 -8.86 -9.90 -11.10
C ALA A 25 -8.86 -11.03 -12.14
N SER A 26 -8.14 -10.87 -13.24
CA SER A 26 -8.01 -11.91 -14.27
C SER A 26 -7.41 -13.20 -13.73
N ARG A 27 -6.41 -13.09 -12.88
CA ARG A 27 -5.77 -14.27 -12.25
C ARG A 27 -6.70 -14.94 -11.24
N TRP A 28 -7.49 -14.17 -10.52
CA TRP A 28 -8.50 -14.70 -9.62
C TRP A 28 -9.57 -15.49 -10.37
N GLU A 29 -10.06 -14.96 -11.50
CA GLU A 29 -11.01 -15.65 -12.36
C GLU A 29 -10.45 -16.95 -12.94
N ALA A 30 -9.15 -16.99 -13.21
CA ALA A 30 -8.44 -18.19 -13.63
C ALA A 30 -8.26 -19.23 -12.51
N GLY A 31 -8.73 -18.95 -11.30
CA GLY A 31 -8.68 -19.89 -10.17
C GLY A 31 -7.51 -19.71 -9.23
N GLU A 32 -6.64 -18.72 -9.45
CA GLU A 32 -5.53 -18.44 -8.55
C GLU A 32 -6.02 -17.83 -7.23
N ARG A 33 -5.32 -18.12 -6.15
CA ARG A 33 -5.56 -17.54 -4.83
C ARG A 33 -4.28 -16.91 -4.31
N PHE A 34 -4.41 -15.73 -3.71
CA PHE A 34 -3.26 -14.96 -3.27
C PHE A 34 -3.56 -14.15 -2.01
N ALA A 35 -2.49 -13.82 -1.29
CA ALA A 35 -2.50 -12.83 -0.24
C ALA A 35 -1.72 -11.60 -0.74
N ILE A 36 -2.19 -10.42 -0.39
CA ILE A 36 -1.55 -9.17 -0.80
C ILE A 36 -0.90 -8.51 0.41
N ILE A 37 0.37 -8.16 0.26
CA ILE A 37 1.11 -7.36 1.22
C ILE A 37 1.33 -5.99 0.57
N HIS A 38 0.96 -4.92 1.24
CA HIS A 38 1.17 -3.57 0.74
C HIS A 38 2.17 -2.79 1.57
N GLY A 39 2.84 -1.82 0.94
CA GLY A 39 3.64 -0.83 1.59
C GLY A 39 2.88 0.49 1.79
N GLY A 40 3.59 1.60 1.79
CA GLY A 40 3.00 2.92 1.95
C GLY A 40 4.00 3.99 2.35
N GLY A 41 5.30 3.75 2.11
CA GLY A 41 6.37 4.70 2.46
C GLY A 41 6.10 6.13 2.01
N PRO A 42 5.79 6.37 0.72
CA PRO A 42 5.49 7.72 0.24
C PRO A 42 4.31 8.38 0.96
N MET A 43 3.26 7.64 1.28
CA MET A 43 2.10 8.16 2.00
C MET A 43 2.42 8.47 3.45
N ILE A 44 3.27 7.65 4.09
CA ILE A 44 3.78 7.92 5.44
C ILE A 44 4.58 9.23 5.43
N ASP A 45 5.49 9.40 4.48
CA ASP A 45 6.30 10.62 4.37
C ASP A 45 5.44 11.87 4.16
N THR A 46 4.43 11.79 3.32
CA THR A 46 3.49 12.89 3.10
C THR A 46 2.77 13.30 4.39
N GLU A 47 2.28 12.33 5.14
CA GLU A 47 1.58 12.60 6.39
C GLU A 47 2.50 13.15 7.48
N LEU A 48 3.72 12.63 7.59
CA LEU A 48 4.73 13.15 8.50
C LEU A 48 5.07 14.62 8.19
N GLN A 49 5.25 14.95 6.91
CA GLN A 49 5.49 16.32 6.47
C GLN A 49 4.31 17.24 6.82
N ARG A 50 3.10 16.77 6.58
CA ARG A 50 1.88 17.52 6.89
C ARG A 50 1.76 17.84 8.38
N LYS A 51 2.22 16.94 9.24
CA LYS A 51 2.20 17.11 10.71
C LYS A 51 3.47 17.75 11.25
N ASN A 52 4.42 18.13 10.39
CA ASN A 52 5.72 18.67 10.78
C ASN A 52 6.51 17.74 11.72
N ILE A 53 6.45 16.44 11.47
CA ILE A 53 7.20 15.43 12.21
C ILE A 53 8.41 15.02 11.40
N GLU A 54 9.60 15.18 11.96
CA GLU A 54 10.83 14.74 11.33
C GLU A 54 10.94 13.21 11.34
N SER A 55 11.41 12.66 10.24
CA SER A 55 11.66 11.24 10.10
C SER A 55 12.99 11.03 9.40
N THR A 56 13.80 10.12 9.90
CA THR A 56 15.10 9.78 9.35
C THR A 56 15.19 8.30 9.02
N PHE A 57 16.13 7.94 8.15
CA PHE A 57 16.44 6.58 7.79
C PHE A 57 17.88 6.24 8.20
N SER A 58 18.09 5.01 8.63
CA SER A 58 19.41 4.47 8.93
C SER A 58 19.53 3.12 8.22
N ASN A 59 20.56 2.97 7.37
CA ASN A 59 20.77 1.75 6.58
C ASN A 59 19.52 1.28 5.81
N GLY A 60 18.74 2.22 5.26
CA GLY A 60 17.51 1.92 4.53
C GLY A 60 16.28 1.66 5.39
N TYR A 61 16.42 1.64 6.71
CA TYR A 61 15.32 1.46 7.65
C TYR A 61 14.91 2.79 8.26
N ARG A 62 13.61 3.00 8.39
CA ARG A 62 13.07 4.18 9.06
C ARG A 62 13.38 4.12 10.56
N VAL A 63 13.95 5.19 11.09
CA VAL A 63 14.07 5.36 12.54
C VAL A 63 12.71 5.71 13.10
N THR A 64 12.06 4.75 13.75
CA THR A 64 10.66 4.87 14.15
C THR A 64 10.54 5.23 15.63
N THR A 65 10.38 6.53 15.89
CA THR A 65 10.03 7.02 17.23
C THR A 65 8.57 6.68 17.54
N PRO A 66 8.11 6.76 18.82
CA PRO A 66 6.70 6.55 19.14
C PRO A 66 5.75 7.46 18.35
N GLN A 67 6.12 8.70 18.12
CA GLN A 67 5.33 9.66 17.36
C GLN A 67 5.26 9.27 15.88
N VAL A 68 6.38 8.83 15.28
CA VAL A 68 6.42 8.32 13.91
C VAL A 68 5.60 7.03 13.80
N MET A 69 5.69 6.14 14.79
CA MET A 69 4.93 4.88 14.78
C MET A 69 3.41 5.12 14.76
N GLU A 70 2.94 6.10 15.47
CA GLU A 70 1.51 6.48 15.47
C GLU A 70 1.04 6.85 14.06
N VAL A 71 1.84 7.63 13.33
CA VAL A 71 1.55 8.00 11.94
C VAL A 71 1.63 6.79 11.00
N VAL A 72 2.65 5.96 11.14
CA VAL A 72 2.82 4.73 10.36
C VAL A 72 1.59 3.83 10.51
N GLU A 73 1.14 3.62 11.74
CA GLU A 73 -0.03 2.79 12.03
C GLU A 73 -1.29 3.35 11.36
N MET A 74 -1.58 4.63 11.54
CA MET A 74 -2.77 5.26 10.93
C MET A 74 -2.74 5.21 9.40
N VAL A 75 -1.59 5.47 8.79
CA VAL A 75 -1.46 5.48 7.34
C VAL A 75 -1.59 4.07 6.77
N LEU A 76 -0.85 3.12 7.30
CA LEU A 76 -0.84 1.76 6.75
C LEU A 76 -2.15 1.02 6.98
N THR A 77 -2.67 1.04 8.20
CA THR A 77 -3.89 0.28 8.54
C THR A 77 -5.19 1.01 8.19
N GLY A 78 -5.12 2.31 8.06
CA GLY A 78 -6.26 3.15 7.69
C GLY A 78 -6.27 3.49 6.21
N SER A 79 -5.53 4.51 5.83
CA SER A 79 -5.61 5.10 4.49
C SER A 79 -5.20 4.12 3.39
N VAL A 80 -4.05 3.48 3.53
CA VAL A 80 -3.49 2.60 2.48
C VAL A 80 -4.27 1.29 2.39
N LEU A 81 -4.46 0.60 3.51
CA LEU A 81 -5.20 -0.66 3.53
C LEU A 81 -6.61 -0.50 2.94
N ARG A 82 -7.33 0.52 3.39
CA ARG A 82 -8.70 0.77 2.91
C ARG A 82 -8.75 1.11 1.43
N SER A 83 -7.76 1.86 0.94
CA SER A 83 -7.63 2.18 -0.49
C SER A 83 -7.39 0.92 -1.33
N VAL A 84 -6.48 0.05 -0.89
CA VAL A 84 -6.20 -1.22 -1.58
C VAL A 84 -7.44 -2.11 -1.60
N VAL A 85 -8.12 -2.28 -0.48
CA VAL A 85 -9.35 -3.09 -0.39
C VAL A 85 -10.43 -2.55 -1.33
N ARG A 86 -10.64 -1.23 -1.36
CA ARG A 86 -11.61 -0.64 -2.29
C ARG A 86 -11.25 -0.91 -3.75
N SER A 87 -9.98 -0.75 -4.10
CA SER A 87 -9.53 -0.99 -5.48
C SER A 87 -9.72 -2.45 -5.91
N LEU A 88 -9.47 -3.40 -5.00
CA LEU A 88 -9.71 -4.81 -5.25
C LEU A 88 -11.21 -5.11 -5.43
N ASN A 89 -12.04 -4.59 -4.55
CA ASN A 89 -13.49 -4.78 -4.64
C ASN A 89 -14.08 -4.17 -5.91
N GLN A 90 -13.56 -3.03 -6.37
CA GLN A 90 -14.00 -2.39 -7.60
C GLN A 90 -13.75 -3.23 -8.86
N VAL A 91 -12.74 -4.08 -8.85
CA VAL A 91 -12.46 -5.01 -9.96
C VAL A 91 -13.07 -6.40 -9.74
N GLY A 92 -13.91 -6.56 -8.73
CA GLY A 92 -14.65 -7.80 -8.48
C GLY A 92 -13.96 -8.81 -7.56
N LEU A 93 -12.88 -8.44 -6.92
CA LEU A 93 -12.19 -9.30 -5.96
C LEU A 93 -12.85 -9.18 -4.57
N PRO A 94 -13.13 -10.29 -3.90
CA PRO A 94 -13.69 -10.28 -2.54
C PRO A 94 -12.59 -10.03 -1.50
N ALA A 95 -12.21 -8.80 -1.31
CA ALA A 95 -11.16 -8.40 -0.39
C ALA A 95 -11.72 -7.92 0.95
#